data_58d2f03f9e974c1610f4637aa3787778
#
_entry.id   58d2f03f9e974c1610f4637aa3787778
#
_cell.length_a   1.000
_cell.length_b   1.000
_cell.length_c   1.000
_cell.angle_alpha   90.00
_cell.angle_beta   90.00
_cell.angle_gamma   90.00
#
_symmetry.space_group_name_H-M   'P 1'
#
loop_
_entity.id
_entity.type
_entity.pdbx_description
1 polymer ?
#
loop_
_entity_poly.entity_id
_entity_poly.type
_entity_poly.pdbx_seq_one_letter_code
_entity_poly.pdbx_strand_id
1 'polypeptide(L)'
;MSRRTIAFISVAVVVVLILGISIFALTRRHSTQTTTESESSVSRAPAGAKPPGPVTGIGSGGTTSGAWYELYFTAPVYPDNPANHKDGLDTHLVALMDKATKTMDVADYDFDLANVTDAMVRAKTRGVVVRMVTDTDTLTNKDKDIQGAFGKLKGATIPIVDDQRGPIMHNKFTVVDTEWVETGSWNYTDGDTYHLNNNQIIMHNAQLAQNYTAEFNKMFEKRTFGPNKAKGVPNPVVNIEGTRIENYFAAEDDTIGNIVRTVNGAKQSVYFLAFSFTQDDIGNAIIAKQKAGLNVGGVFETTGSQVPTSEYGKMKAAGLDVYTDGNPWVMHHKVIVIDDHITIFGSFNFSDNAAHSNDENLLIVDNPEIAKAFKTEYDRVLALARNPPAKKK
;
A
#
# COMPACT_ATOMS: atom_id res chain seq x y z
N MET A 1 8.93 37.16 -20.69
CA MET A 1 7.73 36.49 -20.16
C MET A 1 7.32 37.17 -18.88
N SER A 2 6.09 37.64 -18.78
CA SER A 2 5.64 38.51 -17.69
C SER A 2 5.31 37.71 -16.41
N ARG A 3 5.51 38.34 -15.24
CA ARG A 3 5.20 37.77 -13.90
C ARG A 3 3.73 37.28 -13.74
N ARG A 4 2.84 37.56 -14.67
CA ARG A 4 1.45 37.11 -14.68
C ARG A 4 1.28 35.66 -15.21
N THR A 5 2.19 35.17 -16.04
CA THR A 5 2.11 33.80 -16.60
C THR A 5 2.54 32.72 -15.59
N ILE A 6 3.42 33.08 -14.66
CA ILE A 6 3.90 32.14 -13.62
C ILE A 6 2.86 31.91 -12.53
N ALA A 7 2.00 32.91 -12.25
CA ALA A 7 0.93 32.79 -11.24
C ALA A 7 -0.20 31.82 -11.67
N PHE A 8 -0.47 31.68 -12.97
CA PHE A 8 -1.52 30.79 -13.44
C PHE A 8 -1.14 29.29 -13.44
N ILE A 9 0.14 28.98 -13.56
CA ILE A 9 0.62 27.58 -13.52
C ILE A 9 0.63 27.08 -12.06
N SER A 10 0.96 27.90 -11.10
CA SER A 10 0.93 27.54 -9.66
C SER A 10 -0.48 27.29 -9.14
N VAL A 11 -1.48 28.01 -9.63
CA VAL A 11 -2.89 27.83 -9.21
C VAL A 11 -3.50 26.53 -9.79
N ALA A 12 -3.12 26.12 -11.00
CA ALA A 12 -3.62 24.88 -11.61
C ALA A 12 -3.11 23.62 -10.88
N VAL A 13 -1.87 23.63 -10.40
CA VAL A 13 -1.29 22.48 -9.66
C VAL A 13 -1.91 22.34 -8.27
N VAL A 14 -2.21 23.44 -7.59
CA VAL A 14 -2.88 23.45 -6.29
C VAL A 14 -4.33 22.95 -6.38
N VAL A 15 -5.03 23.27 -7.46
CA VAL A 15 -6.44 22.83 -7.66
C VAL A 15 -6.51 21.31 -7.91
N VAL A 16 -5.54 20.69 -8.57
CA VAL A 16 -5.51 19.22 -8.79
C VAL A 16 -5.18 18.46 -7.50
N LEU A 17 -4.33 19.00 -6.64
CA LEU A 17 -4.02 18.43 -5.32
C LEU A 17 -5.23 18.54 -4.35
N ILE A 18 -5.93 19.67 -4.36
CA ILE A 18 -7.12 19.86 -3.52
C ILE A 18 -8.30 18.97 -3.99
N LEU A 19 -8.44 18.72 -5.29
CA LEU A 19 -9.47 17.80 -5.80
C LEU A 19 -9.18 16.33 -5.45
N GLY A 20 -7.91 15.90 -5.40
CA GLY A 20 -7.54 14.55 -4.96
C GLY A 20 -7.87 14.30 -3.48
N ILE A 21 -7.59 15.25 -2.61
CA ILE A 21 -7.88 15.18 -1.16
C ILE A 21 -9.38 15.32 -0.89
N SER A 22 -10.10 16.16 -1.65
CA SER A 22 -11.54 16.35 -1.48
C SER A 22 -12.38 15.13 -1.90
N ILE A 23 -11.92 14.32 -2.85
CA ILE A 23 -12.63 13.09 -3.25
C ILE A 23 -12.51 12.02 -2.15
N PHE A 24 -11.38 11.94 -1.45
CA PHE A 24 -11.20 11.00 -0.33
C PHE A 24 -12.08 11.37 0.90
N ALA A 25 -12.26 12.68 1.14
CA ALA A 25 -13.14 13.16 2.21
C ALA A 25 -14.65 13.11 1.86
N LEU A 26 -15.01 13.15 0.56
CA LEU A 26 -16.42 13.08 0.12
C LEU A 26 -16.99 11.67 0.13
N THR A 27 -16.18 10.63 -0.02
CA THR A 27 -16.65 9.24 0.08
C THR A 27 -17.06 8.85 1.50
N ARG A 28 -16.57 9.54 2.53
CA ARG A 28 -17.02 9.38 3.94
C ARG A 28 -18.35 10.08 4.27
N ARG A 29 -18.88 11.00 3.40
CA ARG A 29 -20.05 11.82 3.72
C ARG A 29 -21.35 11.47 3.01
N HIS A 30 -21.39 10.45 2.14
CA HIS A 30 -22.61 10.12 1.37
C HIS A 30 -23.20 8.77 1.72
N SER A 31 -23.62 8.59 2.97
CA SER A 31 -24.57 7.53 3.36
C SER A 31 -25.91 8.08 3.86
N THR A 32 -26.42 9.21 3.33
CA THR A 32 -27.84 9.60 3.50
C THR A 32 -28.25 10.59 2.41
N GLN A 33 -29.09 10.19 1.49
CA GLN A 33 -30.37 10.69 1.01
C GLN A 33 -30.68 10.36 -0.47
N THR A 34 -31.70 9.54 -0.61
CA THR A 34 -32.91 9.48 -1.48
C THR A 34 -32.96 10.16 -2.86
N THR A 35 -33.24 9.29 -3.86
CA THR A 35 -34.24 9.27 -4.98
C THR A 35 -34.30 10.41 -5.99
N THR A 36 -34.22 10.06 -7.28
CA THR A 36 -35.35 10.03 -8.26
C THR A 36 -34.93 9.37 -9.59
N GLU A 37 -35.90 8.70 -10.22
CA GLU A 37 -35.84 7.83 -11.38
C GLU A 37 -35.59 8.54 -12.72
N SER A 38 -34.95 7.82 -13.69
CA SER A 38 -35.44 7.82 -15.08
C SER A 38 -35.00 6.54 -15.78
N GLU A 39 -35.98 5.84 -16.39
CA GLU A 39 -35.85 4.59 -17.15
C GLU A 39 -35.22 4.80 -18.51
N SER A 40 -34.40 3.82 -19.00
CA SER A 40 -34.37 3.42 -20.41
C SER A 40 -33.82 2.01 -20.63
N SER A 41 -34.68 1.20 -21.19
CA SER A 41 -34.63 -0.02 -21.98
C SER A 41 -33.41 -0.95 -21.92
N VAL A 42 -33.70 -2.16 -21.44
CA VAL A 42 -32.87 -3.35 -21.35
C VAL A 42 -33.01 -4.21 -22.62
N SER A 43 -31.88 -4.64 -23.16
CA SER A 43 -31.78 -5.78 -24.06
C SER A 43 -31.41 -7.04 -23.23
N ARG A 44 -32.16 -8.10 -23.46
CA ARG A 44 -32.21 -9.36 -22.70
C ARG A 44 -31.16 -10.34 -23.23
N ALA A 45 -30.25 -10.81 -22.37
CA ALA A 45 -29.36 -11.93 -22.61
C ALA A 45 -29.86 -13.21 -21.90
N PRO A 46 -29.48 -14.43 -22.35
CA PRO A 46 -30.22 -15.65 -22.09
C PRO A 46 -30.08 -16.21 -20.67
N ALA A 47 -31.16 -16.84 -20.20
CA ALA A 47 -31.26 -17.48 -18.90
C ALA A 47 -30.42 -18.77 -18.83
N GLY A 48 -29.69 -18.95 -17.68
CA GLY A 48 -29.16 -20.26 -17.34
C GLY A 48 -27.84 -20.27 -16.56
N ALA A 49 -27.61 -19.38 -15.59
CA ALA A 49 -26.58 -19.58 -14.58
C ALA A 49 -27.19 -19.31 -13.20
N LYS A 50 -27.11 -20.31 -12.32
CA LYS A 50 -27.50 -20.21 -10.92
C LYS A 50 -26.66 -19.14 -10.26
N PRO A 51 -27.21 -18.17 -9.50
CA PRO A 51 -26.41 -17.18 -8.81
C PRO A 51 -25.44 -17.88 -7.85
N PRO A 52 -24.18 -17.42 -7.75
CA PRO A 52 -23.27 -17.92 -6.73
C PRO A 52 -23.89 -17.61 -5.36
N GLY A 53 -23.90 -18.61 -4.49
CA GLY A 53 -24.32 -18.45 -3.10
C GLY A 53 -23.47 -17.41 -2.38
N PRO A 54 -23.91 -16.92 -1.20
CA PRO A 54 -23.14 -15.96 -0.42
C PRO A 54 -21.74 -16.52 -0.19
N VAL A 55 -20.72 -15.73 -0.54
CA VAL A 55 -19.33 -16.05 -0.23
C VAL A 55 -19.18 -15.90 1.29
N THR A 56 -19.42 -17.00 1.99
CA THR A 56 -19.09 -17.12 3.41
C THR A 56 -17.60 -17.40 3.52
N GLY A 57 -16.80 -16.37 3.53
CA GLY A 57 -15.38 -16.42 3.82
C GLY A 57 -15.11 -15.51 5.00
N ILE A 58 -15.36 -15.97 6.22
CA ILE A 58 -14.73 -15.47 7.42
C ILE A 58 -13.36 -16.14 7.44
N GLY A 59 -12.35 -15.45 6.93
CA GLY A 59 -10.99 -15.91 6.95
C GLY A 59 -10.08 -14.73 6.64
N SER A 60 -9.03 -14.57 7.42
CA SER A 60 -7.86 -13.82 6.99
C SER A 60 -7.59 -14.12 5.52
N GLY A 61 -7.36 -13.11 4.70
CA GLY A 61 -6.81 -13.28 3.34
C GLY A 61 -5.63 -14.24 3.46
N GLY A 62 -5.29 -14.97 2.40
CA GLY A 62 -4.31 -16.05 2.46
C GLY A 62 -3.10 -15.67 3.31
N THR A 63 -2.64 -16.61 4.12
CA THR A 63 -1.42 -16.46 4.92
C THR A 63 -0.39 -17.45 4.44
N THR A 64 0.88 -17.04 4.39
CA THR A 64 2.00 -17.96 4.24
C THR A 64 3.12 -17.55 5.18
N SER A 65 3.87 -18.52 5.68
CA SER A 65 4.98 -18.27 6.58
C SER A 65 6.17 -19.18 6.26
N GLY A 66 7.37 -18.64 6.46
CA GLY A 66 8.63 -19.38 6.48
C GLY A 66 9.30 -19.22 7.85
N ALA A 67 10.51 -19.73 7.99
CA ALA A 67 11.23 -19.64 9.26
C ALA A 67 11.56 -18.20 9.67
N TRP A 68 11.62 -17.27 8.73
CA TRP A 68 12.03 -15.89 8.94
C TRP A 68 10.97 -14.85 8.55
N TYR A 69 9.78 -15.24 8.02
CA TYR A 69 8.72 -14.32 7.63
C TYR A 69 7.32 -14.87 7.90
N GLU A 70 6.40 -13.95 8.06
CA GLU A 70 4.95 -14.17 8.06
C GLU A 70 4.32 -13.15 7.09
N LEU A 71 3.55 -13.61 6.10
CA LEU A 71 2.90 -12.79 5.07
C LEU A 71 1.38 -12.93 5.16
N TYR A 72 0.69 -11.81 5.20
CA TYR A 72 -0.75 -11.71 5.41
C TYR A 72 -1.40 -10.80 4.36
N PHE A 73 -2.65 -11.08 4.04
CA PHE A 73 -3.48 -10.27 3.16
C PHE A 73 -4.81 -9.95 3.83
N THR A 74 -5.36 -8.77 3.55
CA THR A 74 -6.74 -8.44 3.93
C THR A 74 -7.73 -9.20 3.05
N ALA A 75 -8.90 -9.50 3.60
CA ALA A 75 -10.04 -10.08 2.87
C ALA A 75 -11.30 -9.25 3.09
N PRO A 76 -11.45 -8.09 2.43
CA PRO A 76 -12.62 -7.23 2.59
C PRO A 76 -13.93 -7.94 2.28
N VAL A 77 -14.93 -7.76 3.14
CA VAL A 77 -16.25 -8.37 3.00
C VAL A 77 -17.31 -7.28 2.81
N TYR A 78 -18.03 -7.32 1.69
CA TYR A 78 -19.09 -6.36 1.38
C TYR A 78 -20.49 -7.02 1.41
N PRO A 79 -21.51 -6.39 2.03
CA PRO A 79 -21.42 -5.15 2.82
C PRO A 79 -20.64 -5.36 4.11
N ASP A 80 -20.04 -4.28 4.61
CA ASP A 80 -19.31 -4.31 5.87
C ASP A 80 -20.22 -4.59 7.06
N ASN A 81 -19.63 -5.28 8.06
CA ASN A 81 -20.24 -5.48 9.35
C ASN A 81 -19.15 -5.37 10.45
N PRO A 82 -19.08 -4.25 11.18
CA PRO A 82 -18.07 -4.03 12.22
C PRO A 82 -18.00 -5.13 13.31
N ALA A 83 -19.09 -5.89 13.51
CA ALA A 83 -19.07 -7.04 14.43
C ALA A 83 -18.11 -8.17 13.97
N ASN A 84 -17.75 -8.17 12.68
CA ASN A 84 -16.81 -9.11 12.07
C ASN A 84 -15.38 -8.56 11.97
N HIS A 85 -15.10 -7.35 12.47
CA HIS A 85 -13.76 -6.77 12.54
C HIS A 85 -12.93 -7.50 13.59
N LYS A 86 -12.36 -8.63 13.21
CA LYS A 86 -11.55 -9.52 14.05
C LYS A 86 -10.45 -10.15 13.21
N ASP A 87 -9.33 -10.41 13.86
CA ASP A 87 -8.20 -11.12 13.23
C ASP A 87 -7.69 -10.44 11.94
N GLY A 88 -7.72 -9.10 11.91
CA GLY A 88 -7.15 -8.28 10.84
C GLY A 88 -5.62 -8.18 10.95
N LEU A 89 -4.99 -7.47 9.99
CA LEU A 89 -3.55 -7.24 9.96
C LEU A 89 -3.04 -6.57 11.25
N ASP A 90 -3.86 -5.75 11.88
CA ASP A 90 -3.62 -5.08 13.15
C ASP A 90 -3.32 -6.04 14.29
N THR A 91 -3.96 -7.21 14.33
CA THR A 91 -3.72 -8.21 15.40
C THR A 91 -2.32 -8.81 15.32
N HIS A 92 -1.78 -9.01 14.12
CA HIS A 92 -0.43 -9.51 13.90
C HIS A 92 0.61 -8.46 14.29
N LEU A 93 0.38 -7.18 13.92
CA LEU A 93 1.25 -6.08 14.35
C LEU A 93 1.25 -5.90 15.86
N VAL A 94 0.07 -5.91 16.50
CA VAL A 94 -0.05 -5.85 17.96
C VAL A 94 0.72 -6.98 18.64
N ALA A 95 0.61 -8.21 18.14
CA ALA A 95 1.35 -9.36 18.66
C ALA A 95 2.88 -9.19 18.52
N LEU A 96 3.35 -8.56 17.46
CA LEU A 96 4.76 -8.19 17.30
C LEU A 96 5.16 -7.09 18.30
N MET A 97 4.38 -6.01 18.40
CA MET A 97 4.64 -4.89 19.31
C MET A 97 4.67 -5.31 20.78
N ASP A 98 3.82 -6.27 21.17
CA ASP A 98 3.79 -6.78 22.54
C ASP A 98 5.03 -7.63 22.90
N LYS A 99 5.79 -8.14 21.90
CA LYS A 99 7.09 -8.80 22.09
C LYS A 99 8.25 -7.83 22.30
N ALA A 100 8.07 -6.54 21.96
CA ALA A 100 9.14 -5.54 22.06
C ALA A 100 9.72 -5.45 23.49
N THR A 101 11.06 -5.46 23.59
CA THR A 101 11.82 -5.42 24.87
C THR A 101 12.78 -4.25 24.98
N LYS A 102 13.24 -3.69 23.85
CA LYS A 102 14.26 -2.61 23.80
C LYS A 102 13.76 -1.38 23.05
N THR A 103 13.40 -1.54 21.77
CA THR A 103 13.07 -0.43 20.87
C THR A 103 11.87 -0.74 20.01
N MET A 104 11.12 0.29 19.64
CA MET A 104 10.03 0.23 18.68
C MET A 104 10.00 1.52 17.88
N ASP A 105 10.28 1.45 16.59
CA ASP A 105 10.25 2.56 15.65
C ASP A 105 9.09 2.35 14.67
N VAL A 106 8.15 3.29 14.65
CA VAL A 106 6.95 3.22 13.80
C VAL A 106 6.97 4.36 12.81
N ALA A 107 6.93 4.06 11.51
CA ALA A 107 6.73 5.04 10.45
C ALA A 107 5.45 4.67 9.69
N ASP A 108 4.41 5.49 9.81
CA ASP A 108 3.15 5.23 9.13
C ASP A 108 2.48 6.53 8.65
N TYR A 109 1.90 6.45 7.44
CA TYR A 109 1.28 7.58 6.77
C TYR A 109 -0.07 7.93 7.38
N ASP A 110 -1.01 6.98 7.48
CA ASP A 110 -2.38 7.21 7.98
C ASP A 110 -2.67 6.27 9.16
N PHE A 111 -3.09 6.84 10.30
CA PHE A 111 -3.05 6.16 11.59
C PHE A 111 -4.29 6.46 12.45
N ASP A 112 -5.16 5.46 12.69
CA ASP A 112 -6.33 5.59 13.56
C ASP A 112 -6.59 4.38 14.49
N LEU A 113 -5.85 3.27 14.33
CA LEU A 113 -6.09 2.04 15.07
C LEU A 113 -5.84 2.17 16.58
N ALA A 114 -6.91 2.04 17.35
CA ALA A 114 -6.85 2.14 18.81
C ALA A 114 -6.02 1.01 19.46
N ASN A 115 -6.11 -0.22 18.97
CA ASN A 115 -5.37 -1.37 19.51
C ASN A 115 -3.86 -1.29 19.23
N VAL A 116 -3.45 -0.78 18.07
CA VAL A 116 -2.04 -0.49 17.73
C VAL A 116 -1.52 0.64 18.60
N THR A 117 -2.29 1.72 18.76
CA THR A 117 -1.99 2.83 19.68
C THR A 117 -1.78 2.30 21.10
N ASP A 118 -2.69 1.46 21.60
CA ASP A 118 -2.62 0.89 22.94
C ASP A 118 -1.41 -0.06 23.09
N ALA A 119 -1.01 -0.80 22.05
CA ALA A 119 0.20 -1.62 22.04
C ALA A 119 1.48 -0.78 22.16
N MET A 120 1.56 0.34 21.43
CA MET A 120 2.67 1.31 21.56
C MET A 120 2.75 1.87 22.98
N VAL A 121 1.62 2.24 23.58
CA VAL A 121 1.56 2.74 24.97
C VAL A 121 1.97 1.65 25.97
N ARG A 122 1.51 0.41 25.80
CA ARG A 122 1.94 -0.73 26.63
C ARG A 122 3.45 -0.96 26.53
N ALA A 123 4.03 -0.93 25.32
CA ALA A 123 5.46 -1.06 25.11
C ALA A 123 6.23 0.05 25.86
N LYS A 124 5.79 1.30 25.71
CA LYS A 124 6.36 2.45 26.45
C LYS A 124 6.30 2.24 27.97
N THR A 125 5.18 1.75 28.49
CA THR A 125 4.99 1.47 29.93
C THR A 125 5.91 0.36 30.44
N ARG A 126 6.25 -0.62 29.57
CA ARG A 126 7.25 -1.66 29.88
C ARG A 126 8.70 -1.13 29.86
N GLY A 127 8.93 0.11 29.45
CA GLY A 127 10.26 0.71 29.37
C GLY A 127 10.91 0.61 27.99
N VAL A 128 10.18 0.15 26.96
CA VAL A 128 10.64 0.15 25.57
C VAL A 128 10.80 1.59 25.08
N VAL A 129 11.86 1.87 24.33
CA VAL A 129 12.04 3.15 23.63
C VAL A 129 11.13 3.14 22.40
N VAL A 130 9.98 3.81 22.49
CA VAL A 130 9.01 3.91 21.40
C VAL A 130 9.12 5.27 20.73
N ARG A 131 9.20 5.30 19.37
CA ARG A 131 9.30 6.52 18.57
C ARG A 131 8.37 6.40 17.36
N MET A 132 7.87 7.54 16.85
CA MET A 132 6.99 7.57 15.67
C MET A 132 7.40 8.66 14.68
N VAL A 133 7.30 8.33 13.39
CA VAL A 133 7.31 9.27 12.26
C VAL A 133 5.98 9.13 11.53
N THR A 134 5.37 10.26 11.15
CA THR A 134 4.11 10.28 10.41
C THR A 134 4.06 11.47 9.45
N ASP A 135 3.02 11.55 8.66
CA ASP A 135 2.74 12.68 7.76
C ASP A 135 2.10 13.84 8.52
N THR A 136 2.39 15.08 8.10
CA THR A 136 1.83 16.29 8.72
C THR A 136 0.31 16.36 8.56
N ASP A 137 -0.23 15.97 7.40
CA ASP A 137 -1.67 16.02 7.15
C ASP A 137 -2.41 15.03 8.06
N THR A 138 -1.84 13.86 8.32
CA THR A 138 -2.39 12.90 9.28
C THR A 138 -2.27 13.42 10.71
N LEU A 139 -1.11 13.90 11.13
CA LEU A 139 -0.91 14.43 12.50
C LEU A 139 -1.85 15.59 12.84
N THR A 140 -2.20 16.41 11.83
CA THR A 140 -3.07 17.59 11.98
C THR A 140 -4.53 17.35 11.58
N ASN A 141 -4.87 16.15 11.12
CA ASN A 141 -6.21 15.73 10.74
C ASN A 141 -7.20 15.96 11.92
N LYS A 142 -8.44 16.33 11.61
CA LYS A 142 -9.48 16.62 12.61
C LYS A 142 -10.42 15.44 12.87
N ASP A 143 -10.18 14.29 12.25
CA ASP A 143 -10.89 13.06 12.56
C ASP A 143 -10.70 12.69 14.04
N LYS A 144 -11.77 12.23 14.70
CA LYS A 144 -11.76 11.98 16.14
C LYS A 144 -10.92 10.77 16.53
N ASP A 145 -10.90 9.74 15.69
CA ASP A 145 -10.17 8.52 15.98
C ASP A 145 -8.67 8.76 15.80
N ILE A 146 -8.28 9.48 14.74
CA ILE A 146 -6.91 9.95 14.53
C ILE A 146 -6.44 10.83 15.69
N GLN A 147 -7.23 11.85 16.06
CA GLN A 147 -6.88 12.74 17.18
C GLN A 147 -6.84 11.99 18.53
N GLY A 148 -7.69 11.00 18.71
CA GLY A 148 -7.69 10.12 19.88
C GLY A 148 -6.41 9.30 19.98
N ALA A 149 -5.98 8.70 18.87
CA ALA A 149 -4.74 7.93 18.80
C ALA A 149 -3.52 8.80 19.14
N PHE A 150 -3.34 9.92 18.43
CA PHE A 150 -2.21 10.84 18.71
C PHE A 150 -2.29 11.47 20.10
N GLY A 151 -3.48 11.73 20.63
CA GLY A 151 -3.68 12.20 22.00
C GLY A 151 -3.15 11.19 23.05
N LYS A 152 -3.42 9.90 22.87
CA LYS A 152 -2.90 8.82 23.73
C LYS A 152 -1.37 8.71 23.64
N LEU A 153 -0.80 8.74 22.40
CA LEU A 153 0.65 8.65 22.22
C LEU A 153 1.37 9.84 22.89
N LYS A 154 0.87 11.06 22.70
CA LYS A 154 1.40 12.27 23.33
C LYS A 154 1.26 12.19 24.86
N GLY A 155 0.12 11.72 25.38
CA GLY A 155 -0.10 11.50 26.80
C GLY A 155 0.87 10.50 27.43
N ALA A 156 1.27 9.49 26.68
CA ALA A 156 2.31 8.52 27.06
C ALA A 156 3.74 9.03 26.83
N THR A 157 3.92 10.29 26.43
CA THR A 157 5.23 10.90 26.14
C THR A 157 6.02 10.14 25.05
N ILE A 158 5.34 9.55 24.08
CA ILE A 158 5.97 8.96 22.89
C ILE A 158 6.32 10.11 21.95
N PRO A 159 7.59 10.29 21.57
CA PRO A 159 7.98 11.35 20.66
C PRO A 159 7.50 11.04 19.23
N ILE A 160 6.88 12.04 18.60
CA ILE A 160 6.33 11.97 17.24
C ILE A 160 7.01 13.04 16.39
N VAL A 161 7.41 12.68 15.19
CA VAL A 161 7.98 13.56 14.16
C VAL A 161 7.09 13.50 12.94
N ASP A 162 6.78 14.66 12.37
CA ASP A 162 6.11 14.80 11.10
C ASP A 162 7.03 15.43 10.05
N ASP A 163 6.69 15.27 8.79
CA ASP A 163 7.55 15.65 7.67
C ASP A 163 7.51 17.15 7.32
N GLN A 164 6.48 17.88 7.72
CA GLN A 164 6.26 19.32 7.48
C GLN A 164 6.38 19.73 6.01
N ARG A 165 5.89 18.87 5.08
CA ARG A 165 6.01 19.07 3.64
C ARG A 165 4.66 18.86 2.93
N GLY A 166 4.61 19.23 1.64
CA GLY A 166 3.49 18.92 0.76
C GLY A 166 3.55 17.50 0.15
N PRO A 167 4.71 17.02 -0.34
CA PRO A 167 4.92 15.60 -0.64
C PRO A 167 4.86 14.77 0.66
N ILE A 168 4.30 13.56 0.59
CA ILE A 168 3.90 12.80 1.76
C ILE A 168 4.99 11.87 2.32
N MET A 169 5.01 11.72 3.64
CA MET A 169 5.72 10.63 4.32
C MET A 169 4.85 9.37 4.23
N HIS A 170 5.03 8.60 3.15
CA HIS A 170 4.14 7.49 2.80
C HIS A 170 4.68 6.10 3.19
N ASN A 171 5.77 6.04 3.94
CA ASN A 171 6.24 4.78 4.52
C ASN A 171 5.18 4.13 5.42
N LYS A 172 5.18 2.80 5.46
CA LYS A 172 4.40 1.98 6.37
C LYS A 172 5.31 0.86 6.85
N PHE A 173 5.91 1.06 8.03
CA PHE A 173 6.72 0.01 8.65
C PHE A 173 6.87 0.19 10.15
N THR A 174 7.08 -0.93 10.82
CA THR A 174 7.46 -0.98 12.23
C THR A 174 8.72 -1.80 12.39
N VAL A 175 9.72 -1.26 13.11
CA VAL A 175 10.93 -1.99 13.51
C VAL A 175 10.88 -2.28 15.00
N VAL A 176 11.03 -3.54 15.39
CA VAL A 176 11.07 -3.96 16.79
C VAL A 176 12.43 -4.54 17.13
N ASP A 177 13.03 -4.03 18.20
CA ASP A 177 14.29 -4.47 18.82
C ASP A 177 15.51 -4.52 17.85
N THR A 178 15.42 -3.84 16.69
CA THR A 178 16.39 -3.93 15.58
C THR A 178 16.62 -5.36 15.06
N GLU A 179 15.61 -6.21 15.22
CA GLU A 179 15.60 -7.62 14.82
C GLU A 179 14.41 -7.94 13.89
N TRP A 180 13.28 -7.28 14.09
CA TRP A 180 12.05 -7.50 13.33
C TRP A 180 11.66 -6.29 12.53
N VAL A 181 11.13 -6.53 11.33
CA VAL A 181 10.53 -5.51 10.46
C VAL A 181 9.14 -5.97 10.06
N GLU A 182 8.17 -5.11 10.24
CA GLU A 182 6.86 -5.22 9.61
C GLU A 182 6.76 -4.15 8.53
N THR A 183 6.23 -4.49 7.34
CA THR A 183 5.96 -3.54 6.24
C THR A 183 4.95 -4.11 5.25
N GLY A 184 4.53 -3.29 4.27
CA GLY A 184 3.59 -3.66 3.21
C GLY A 184 2.90 -2.45 2.59
N SER A 185 1.68 -2.67 2.08
CA SER A 185 0.85 -1.60 1.53
C SER A 185 -0.14 -1.01 2.56
N TRP A 186 -0.29 -1.64 3.72
CA TRP A 186 -1.29 -1.38 4.72
C TRP A 186 -0.97 -0.15 5.57
N ASN A 187 -1.86 0.86 5.62
CA ASN A 187 -1.86 1.89 6.66
C ASN A 187 -2.49 1.35 7.94
N TYR A 188 -2.06 1.86 9.08
CA TYR A 188 -2.56 1.40 10.37
C TYR A 188 -3.92 2.06 10.69
N THR A 189 -4.90 1.79 9.81
CA THR A 189 -6.28 2.28 9.94
C THR A 189 -7.31 1.16 9.88
N ASP A 190 -8.47 1.40 10.50
CA ASP A 190 -9.62 0.47 10.44
C ASP A 190 -10.07 0.24 8.98
N GLY A 191 -10.13 1.32 8.19
CA GLY A 191 -10.49 1.24 6.79
C GLY A 191 -9.54 0.37 5.97
N ASP A 192 -8.23 0.56 6.12
CA ASP A 192 -7.21 -0.24 5.43
C ASP A 192 -7.24 -1.71 5.87
N THR A 193 -7.62 -1.98 7.11
CA THR A 193 -7.67 -3.33 7.68
C THR A 193 -8.86 -4.13 7.17
N TYR A 194 -10.04 -3.52 7.06
CA TYR A 194 -11.28 -4.28 6.82
C TYR A 194 -11.97 -3.96 5.49
N HIS A 195 -11.62 -2.86 4.83
CA HIS A 195 -12.23 -2.44 3.58
C HIS A 195 -11.30 -2.53 2.37
N LEU A 196 -9.99 -2.30 2.55
CA LEU A 196 -9.05 -2.23 1.44
C LEU A 196 -8.33 -3.56 1.21
N ASN A 197 -7.94 -3.83 -0.04
CA ASN A 197 -7.05 -4.94 -0.33
C ASN A 197 -5.60 -4.52 -0.05
N ASN A 198 -5.03 -5.06 0.99
CA ASN A 198 -3.67 -4.78 1.48
C ASN A 198 -2.85 -6.04 1.74
N ASN A 199 -1.55 -5.87 1.84
CA ASN A 199 -0.60 -6.89 2.32
C ASN A 199 0.23 -6.35 3.48
N GLN A 200 0.68 -7.28 4.31
CA GLN A 200 1.59 -7.07 5.43
C GLN A 200 2.58 -8.23 5.47
N ILE A 201 3.86 -7.93 5.58
CA ILE A 201 4.89 -8.93 5.87
C ILE A 201 5.61 -8.57 7.16
N ILE A 202 5.79 -9.57 8.04
CA ILE A 202 6.61 -9.48 9.25
C ILE A 202 7.85 -10.33 9.01
N MET A 203 9.04 -9.75 9.13
CA MET A 203 10.32 -10.40 8.84
C MET A 203 11.24 -10.38 10.05
N HIS A 204 11.81 -11.52 10.40
CA HIS A 204 12.83 -11.65 11.44
C HIS A 204 14.21 -11.69 10.82
N ASN A 205 14.85 -10.53 10.70
CA ASN A 205 16.20 -10.41 10.19
C ASN A 205 16.86 -9.08 10.59
N ALA A 206 17.98 -9.16 11.29
CA ALA A 206 18.69 -7.99 11.82
C ALA A 206 19.26 -7.08 10.70
N GLN A 207 19.64 -7.58 9.53
CA GLN A 207 20.15 -6.74 8.43
C GLN A 207 19.03 -5.90 7.80
N LEU A 208 17.84 -6.50 7.59
CA LEU A 208 16.67 -5.74 7.16
C LEU A 208 16.26 -4.72 8.23
N ALA A 209 16.21 -5.13 9.50
CA ALA A 209 15.90 -4.22 10.60
C ALA A 209 16.87 -3.03 10.68
N GLN A 210 18.17 -3.24 10.44
CA GLN A 210 19.16 -2.17 10.34
C GLN A 210 18.87 -1.20 9.18
N ASN A 211 18.43 -1.70 8.01
CA ASN A 211 18.07 -0.86 6.88
C ASN A 211 16.89 0.07 7.23
N TYR A 212 15.80 -0.50 7.77
CA TYR A 212 14.62 0.25 8.15
C TYR A 212 14.88 1.20 9.33
N THR A 213 15.71 0.80 10.30
CA THR A 213 16.18 1.70 11.37
C THR A 213 17.03 2.87 10.82
N ALA A 214 17.88 2.61 9.84
CA ALA A 214 18.67 3.66 9.20
C ALA A 214 17.78 4.69 8.50
N GLU A 215 16.76 4.21 7.77
CA GLU A 215 15.75 5.06 7.12
C GLU A 215 14.94 5.84 8.14
N PHE A 216 14.43 5.18 9.17
CA PHE A 216 13.72 5.83 10.27
C PHE A 216 14.55 6.97 10.89
N ASN A 217 15.83 6.75 11.15
CA ASN A 217 16.71 7.75 11.75
C ASN A 217 17.02 8.93 10.81
N LYS A 218 17.00 8.76 9.49
CA LYS A 218 17.06 9.91 8.55
C LYS A 218 15.86 10.84 8.79
N MET A 219 14.67 10.30 8.97
CA MET A 219 13.44 11.07 9.20
C MET A 219 13.33 11.55 10.66
N PHE A 220 13.49 10.65 11.63
CA PHE A 220 13.26 10.96 13.04
C PHE A 220 14.35 11.84 13.65
N GLU A 221 15.64 11.47 13.52
CA GLU A 221 16.74 12.17 14.19
C GLU A 221 17.25 13.34 13.36
N LYS A 222 17.41 13.14 12.04
CA LYS A 222 17.97 14.17 11.16
C LYS A 222 16.91 15.11 10.58
N ARG A 223 15.61 14.81 10.76
CA ARG A 223 14.50 15.60 10.20
C ARG A 223 14.65 15.81 8.69
N THR A 224 15.15 14.80 7.99
CA THR A 224 15.37 14.85 6.55
C THR A 224 14.39 13.90 5.86
N PHE A 225 13.63 14.43 4.91
CA PHE A 225 12.57 13.74 4.18
C PHE A 225 12.74 13.90 2.68
N GLY A 226 12.15 12.98 1.90
CA GLY A 226 12.12 13.00 0.45
C GLY A 226 13.54 12.91 -0.17
N PRO A 227 13.76 13.59 -1.31
CA PRO A 227 14.99 13.45 -2.10
C PRO A 227 16.25 13.99 -1.40
N ASN A 228 16.11 14.69 -0.27
CA ASN A 228 17.24 15.23 0.49
C ASN A 228 17.88 14.21 1.43
N LYS A 229 17.28 13.04 1.60
CA LYS A 229 17.84 11.94 2.39
C LYS A 229 19.11 11.38 1.73
N ALA A 230 20.02 10.87 2.56
CA ALA A 230 21.20 10.18 2.05
C ALA A 230 20.80 8.87 1.35
N LYS A 231 21.36 8.64 0.15
CA LYS A 231 21.10 7.43 -0.64
C LYS A 231 21.62 6.16 0.04
N GLY A 232 20.92 5.08 -0.22
CA GLY A 232 21.29 3.72 0.16
C GLY A 232 21.05 3.39 1.62
N VAL A 233 21.17 2.12 1.89
CA VAL A 233 20.99 1.48 3.21
C VAL A 233 22.22 0.65 3.57
N PRO A 234 22.42 0.28 4.85
CA PRO A 234 23.58 -0.52 5.28
C PRO A 234 23.72 -1.85 4.55
N ASN A 235 22.61 -2.52 4.23
CA ASN A 235 22.57 -3.85 3.62
C ASN A 235 21.63 -3.83 2.40
N PRO A 236 22.03 -3.24 1.24
CA PRO A 236 21.14 -3.08 0.09
C PRO A 236 20.66 -4.40 -0.51
N VAL A 237 21.40 -5.49 -0.28
CA VAL A 237 21.02 -6.86 -0.61
C VAL A 237 21.22 -7.74 0.61
N VAL A 238 20.15 -8.42 1.01
CA VAL A 238 20.15 -9.38 2.12
C VAL A 238 19.84 -10.76 1.57
N ASN A 239 20.56 -11.79 2.04
CA ASN A 239 20.29 -13.17 1.70
C ASN A 239 19.88 -13.95 2.95
N ILE A 240 18.68 -14.54 2.93
CA ILE A 240 18.09 -15.26 4.06
C ILE A 240 17.59 -16.61 3.54
N GLU A 241 18.17 -17.73 4.00
CA GLU A 241 17.72 -19.10 3.64
C GLU A 241 17.48 -19.30 2.13
N GLY A 242 18.39 -18.79 1.30
CA GLY A 242 18.30 -18.89 -0.15
C GLY A 242 17.43 -17.83 -0.82
N THR A 243 16.73 -17.01 -0.05
CA THR A 243 15.96 -15.84 -0.55
C THR A 243 16.89 -14.65 -0.69
N ARG A 244 16.88 -14.01 -1.85
CA ARG A 244 17.56 -12.73 -2.08
C ARG A 244 16.55 -11.60 -1.98
N ILE A 245 16.85 -10.60 -1.15
CA ILE A 245 16.01 -9.41 -0.92
C ILE A 245 16.84 -8.18 -1.25
N GLU A 246 16.34 -7.36 -2.16
CA GLU A 246 16.81 -5.99 -2.38
C GLU A 246 15.86 -5.01 -1.67
N ASN A 247 16.42 -4.03 -0.96
CA ASN A 247 15.65 -3.05 -0.20
C ASN A 247 16.02 -1.63 -0.64
N TYR A 248 15.03 -0.85 -1.04
CA TYR A 248 15.16 0.52 -1.53
C TYR A 248 14.20 1.46 -0.81
N PHE A 249 14.59 2.72 -0.67
CA PHE A 249 13.75 3.79 -0.16
C PHE A 249 13.70 4.96 -1.15
N ALA A 250 12.51 5.42 -1.50
CA ALA A 250 12.34 6.63 -2.28
C ALA A 250 12.17 7.83 -1.32
N ALA A 251 12.49 9.03 -1.76
CA ALA A 251 12.84 9.45 -3.12
C ALA A 251 14.37 9.50 -3.37
N GLU A 252 15.17 8.95 -2.47
CA GLU A 252 16.64 9.02 -2.61
C GLU A 252 17.22 7.90 -3.47
N ASP A 253 16.61 6.71 -3.52
CA ASP A 253 17.09 5.57 -4.32
C ASP A 253 16.42 5.53 -5.70
N ASP A 254 17.08 4.89 -6.68
CA ASP A 254 16.54 4.66 -8.02
C ASP A 254 15.52 3.51 -8.04
N THR A 255 14.34 3.74 -7.46
CA THR A 255 13.27 2.75 -7.38
C THR A 255 12.72 2.36 -8.75
N ILE A 256 12.46 3.35 -9.64
CA ILE A 256 11.96 3.10 -11.00
C ILE A 256 12.93 2.24 -11.79
N GLY A 257 14.22 2.62 -11.84
CA GLY A 257 15.24 1.88 -12.57
C GLY A 257 15.38 0.44 -12.09
N ASN A 258 15.27 0.20 -10.78
CA ASN A 258 15.32 -1.16 -10.21
C ASN A 258 14.07 -1.99 -10.53
N ILE A 259 12.87 -1.40 -10.52
CA ILE A 259 11.63 -2.06 -10.98
C ILE A 259 11.75 -2.42 -12.47
N VAL A 260 12.11 -1.46 -13.32
CA VAL A 260 12.27 -1.65 -14.78
C VAL A 260 13.31 -2.72 -15.08
N ARG A 261 14.46 -2.70 -14.40
CA ARG A 261 15.51 -3.74 -14.53
C ARG A 261 14.92 -5.12 -14.22
N THR A 262 14.18 -5.26 -13.14
CA THR A 262 13.60 -6.52 -12.69
C THR A 262 12.53 -7.01 -13.66
N VAL A 263 11.61 -6.14 -14.10
CA VAL A 263 10.61 -6.45 -15.14
C VAL A 263 11.29 -6.87 -16.45
N ASN A 264 12.35 -6.18 -16.87
CA ASN A 264 13.12 -6.55 -18.07
C ASN A 264 13.81 -7.90 -17.94
N GLY A 265 14.04 -8.41 -16.73
CA GLY A 265 14.53 -9.75 -16.45
C GLY A 265 13.52 -10.88 -16.70
N ALA A 266 12.22 -10.58 -16.72
CA ALA A 266 11.13 -11.56 -16.87
C ALA A 266 11.28 -12.44 -18.11
N LYS A 267 10.98 -13.75 -17.95
CA LYS A 267 11.09 -14.78 -19.00
C LYS A 267 9.78 -15.47 -19.34
N GLN A 268 8.79 -15.47 -18.42
CA GLN A 268 7.55 -16.22 -18.55
C GLN A 268 6.32 -15.35 -18.31
N SER A 269 6.32 -14.56 -17.23
CA SER A 269 5.12 -13.83 -16.82
C SER A 269 5.42 -12.54 -16.04
N VAL A 270 4.48 -11.59 -16.12
CA VAL A 270 4.43 -10.38 -15.28
C VAL A 270 2.99 -10.13 -14.89
N TYR A 271 2.68 -10.22 -13.61
CA TYR A 271 1.36 -9.91 -13.05
C TYR A 271 1.46 -8.76 -12.06
N PHE A 272 0.46 -7.87 -12.02
CA PHE A 272 0.50 -6.74 -11.09
C PHE A 272 -0.86 -6.41 -10.48
N LEU A 273 -0.80 -5.81 -9.28
CA LEU A 273 -1.90 -5.16 -8.59
C LEU A 273 -1.46 -3.73 -8.28
N ALA A 274 -2.16 -2.72 -8.77
CA ALA A 274 -1.70 -1.34 -8.68
C ALA A 274 -2.79 -0.38 -8.22
N PHE A 275 -2.62 0.22 -7.03
CA PHE A 275 -3.47 1.30 -6.54
C PHE A 275 -3.32 2.55 -7.42
N SER A 276 -2.10 3.04 -7.62
CA SER A 276 -1.80 4.14 -8.53
C SER A 276 -0.69 3.71 -9.49
N PHE A 277 -0.94 3.82 -10.79
CA PHE A 277 0.03 3.46 -11.82
C PHE A 277 0.01 4.48 -12.96
N THR A 278 0.93 5.44 -12.86
CA THR A 278 1.08 6.56 -13.81
C THR A 278 2.51 6.68 -14.33
N GLN A 279 3.41 5.74 -13.98
CA GLN A 279 4.82 5.80 -14.32
C GLN A 279 5.09 5.10 -15.65
N ASP A 280 5.45 5.89 -16.67
CA ASP A 280 5.58 5.47 -18.06
C ASP A 280 6.66 4.39 -18.27
N ASP A 281 7.83 4.50 -17.62
CA ASP A 281 8.94 3.56 -17.84
C ASP A 281 8.59 2.16 -17.35
N ILE A 282 7.90 2.04 -16.21
CA ILE A 282 7.40 0.76 -15.70
C ILE A 282 6.32 0.22 -16.64
N GLY A 283 5.37 1.07 -17.06
CA GLY A 283 4.32 0.71 -18.01
C GLY A 283 4.86 0.21 -19.34
N ASN A 284 5.81 0.93 -19.91
CA ASN A 284 6.46 0.57 -21.17
C ASN A 284 7.24 -0.75 -21.06
N ALA A 285 7.93 -1.00 -19.93
CA ALA A 285 8.64 -2.26 -19.71
C ALA A 285 7.66 -3.45 -19.67
N ILE A 286 6.53 -3.31 -18.98
CA ILE A 286 5.47 -4.35 -18.91
C ILE A 286 4.85 -4.59 -20.30
N ILE A 287 4.50 -3.53 -21.04
CA ILE A 287 3.99 -3.63 -22.41
C ILE A 287 4.99 -4.35 -23.33
N ALA A 288 6.28 -4.06 -23.20
CA ALA A 288 7.32 -4.72 -23.98
C ALA A 288 7.38 -6.24 -23.71
N LYS A 289 7.15 -6.68 -22.48
CA LYS A 289 7.09 -8.11 -22.13
C LYS A 289 5.91 -8.82 -22.78
N GLN A 290 4.75 -8.20 -22.80
CA GLN A 290 3.59 -8.74 -23.51
C GLN A 290 3.86 -8.85 -25.00
N LYS A 291 4.45 -7.82 -25.64
CA LYS A 291 4.84 -7.86 -27.06
C LYS A 291 5.89 -8.95 -27.37
N ALA A 292 6.72 -9.31 -26.39
CA ALA A 292 7.67 -10.42 -26.48
C ALA A 292 7.01 -11.79 -26.27
N GLY A 293 5.69 -11.87 -26.04
CA GLY A 293 4.93 -13.11 -25.92
C GLY A 293 4.84 -13.68 -24.51
N LEU A 294 5.22 -12.92 -23.48
CA LEU A 294 5.06 -13.35 -22.09
C LEU A 294 3.59 -13.25 -21.65
N ASN A 295 3.24 -14.02 -20.62
CA ASN A 295 1.94 -13.90 -19.96
C ASN A 295 1.91 -12.63 -19.10
N VAL A 296 1.12 -11.63 -19.49
CA VAL A 296 1.06 -10.36 -18.77
C VAL A 296 -0.39 -10.03 -18.44
N GLY A 297 -0.65 -9.70 -17.17
CA GLY A 297 -1.96 -9.29 -16.71
C GLY A 297 -1.89 -8.37 -15.50
N GLY A 298 -2.96 -7.60 -15.26
CA GLY A 298 -2.98 -6.66 -14.15
C GLY A 298 -4.35 -6.22 -13.72
N VAL A 299 -4.43 -5.77 -12.46
CA VAL A 299 -5.61 -5.12 -11.92
C VAL A 299 -5.22 -3.75 -11.40
N PHE A 300 -5.91 -2.73 -11.88
CA PHE A 300 -5.79 -1.35 -11.44
C PHE A 300 -6.90 -1.02 -10.44
N GLU A 301 -6.63 -0.16 -9.48
CA GLU A 301 -7.68 0.45 -8.67
C GLU A 301 -8.59 1.30 -9.58
N THR A 302 -9.89 1.22 -9.34
CA THR A 302 -10.90 1.78 -10.26
C THR A 302 -10.78 3.30 -10.40
N THR A 303 -10.67 4.04 -9.29
CA THR A 303 -10.59 5.51 -9.31
C THR A 303 -9.25 5.98 -9.90
N GLY A 304 -8.14 5.35 -9.49
CA GLY A 304 -6.81 5.66 -9.98
C GLY A 304 -6.62 5.37 -11.48
N SER A 305 -7.38 4.41 -12.04
CA SER A 305 -7.34 4.08 -13.47
C SER A 305 -7.99 5.12 -14.38
N GLN A 306 -8.82 6.01 -13.84
CA GLN A 306 -9.59 7.00 -14.61
C GLN A 306 -8.83 8.31 -14.88
N VAL A 307 -7.67 8.53 -14.26
CA VAL A 307 -6.88 9.73 -14.53
C VAL A 307 -6.19 9.66 -15.90
N PRO A 308 -6.05 10.78 -16.63
CA PRO A 308 -5.47 10.78 -17.98
C PRO A 308 -4.04 10.23 -18.07
N THR A 309 -3.28 10.32 -16.98
CA THR A 309 -1.90 9.83 -16.88
C THR A 309 -1.80 8.36 -16.50
N SER A 310 -2.92 7.68 -16.25
CA SER A 310 -2.91 6.25 -15.88
C SER A 310 -2.41 5.36 -17.01
N GLU A 311 -1.59 4.37 -16.68
CA GLU A 311 -1.13 3.34 -17.60
C GLU A 311 -2.25 2.39 -18.06
N TYR A 312 -3.42 2.38 -17.41
CA TYR A 312 -4.54 1.51 -17.74
C TYR A 312 -4.97 1.63 -19.20
N GLY A 313 -5.20 2.86 -19.68
CA GLY A 313 -5.62 3.11 -21.06
C GLY A 313 -4.57 2.69 -22.07
N LYS A 314 -3.28 2.95 -21.82
CA LYS A 314 -2.15 2.55 -22.67
C LYS A 314 -2.00 1.03 -22.75
N MET A 315 -2.07 0.35 -21.63
CA MET A 315 -1.98 -1.12 -21.56
C MET A 315 -3.19 -1.78 -22.24
N LYS A 316 -4.40 -1.26 -22.02
CA LYS A 316 -5.61 -1.73 -22.71
C LYS A 316 -5.51 -1.60 -24.23
N ALA A 317 -5.04 -0.43 -24.71
CA ALA A 317 -4.82 -0.18 -26.15
C ALA A 317 -3.72 -1.07 -26.73
N ALA A 318 -2.72 -1.45 -25.94
CA ALA A 318 -1.67 -2.41 -26.33
C ALA A 318 -2.13 -3.88 -26.28
N GLY A 319 -3.38 -4.17 -25.89
CA GLY A 319 -3.96 -5.51 -25.86
C GLY A 319 -3.61 -6.34 -24.64
N LEU A 320 -3.18 -5.72 -23.53
CA LEU A 320 -2.91 -6.42 -22.28
C LEU A 320 -4.24 -6.84 -21.60
N ASP A 321 -4.20 -7.98 -20.90
CA ASP A 321 -5.31 -8.49 -20.08
C ASP A 321 -5.36 -7.75 -18.73
N VAL A 322 -5.86 -6.51 -18.78
CA VAL A 322 -5.94 -5.63 -17.62
C VAL A 322 -7.38 -5.23 -17.29
N TYR A 323 -7.69 -5.15 -16.02
CA TYR A 323 -9.00 -4.86 -15.46
C TYR A 323 -8.92 -3.71 -14.44
N THR A 324 -10.05 -3.07 -14.20
CA THR A 324 -10.25 -2.29 -12.97
C THR A 324 -10.76 -3.24 -11.88
N ASP A 325 -10.42 -2.97 -10.63
CA ASP A 325 -10.76 -3.85 -9.52
C ASP A 325 -12.26 -3.96 -9.24
N GLY A 326 -12.64 -5.01 -8.51
CA GLY A 326 -14.02 -5.28 -8.11
C GLY A 326 -14.29 -5.04 -6.62
N ASN A 327 -13.34 -4.52 -5.86
CA ASN A 327 -13.57 -4.17 -4.47
C ASN A 327 -14.52 -2.95 -4.42
N PRO A 328 -15.66 -3.02 -3.70
CA PRO A 328 -16.57 -1.89 -3.57
C PRO A 328 -15.96 -0.62 -2.93
N TRP A 329 -14.84 -0.78 -2.22
CA TRP A 329 -14.06 0.31 -1.63
C TRP A 329 -12.80 0.58 -2.45
N VAL A 330 -11.64 -0.01 -2.09
CA VAL A 330 -10.36 0.28 -2.73
C VAL A 330 -9.47 -0.97 -2.80
N MET A 331 -8.86 -1.21 -3.96
CA MET A 331 -7.74 -2.13 -4.12
C MET A 331 -6.43 -1.36 -3.91
N HIS A 332 -5.76 -1.58 -2.76
CA HIS A 332 -4.65 -0.73 -2.30
C HIS A 332 -3.25 -1.37 -2.47
N HIS A 333 -3.16 -2.53 -3.08
CA HIS A 333 -1.88 -3.17 -3.39
C HIS A 333 -0.99 -2.34 -4.34
N LYS A 334 0.34 -2.48 -4.20
CA LYS A 334 1.39 -2.01 -5.09
C LYS A 334 2.36 -3.17 -5.27
N VAL A 335 2.02 -4.08 -6.18
CA VAL A 335 2.69 -5.39 -6.30
C VAL A 335 2.95 -5.72 -7.77
N ILE A 336 4.13 -6.26 -8.07
CA ILE A 336 4.44 -6.93 -9.34
C ILE A 336 5.01 -8.31 -9.02
N VAL A 337 4.44 -9.37 -9.61
CA VAL A 337 4.92 -10.76 -9.53
C VAL A 337 5.51 -11.15 -10.87
N ILE A 338 6.73 -11.66 -10.87
CA ILE A 338 7.50 -12.00 -12.07
C ILE A 338 7.89 -13.47 -12.02
N ASP A 339 7.54 -14.21 -13.07
CA ASP A 339 7.94 -15.60 -13.33
C ASP A 339 7.59 -16.57 -12.17
N ASP A 340 6.57 -16.25 -11.36
CA ASP A 340 6.18 -16.97 -10.13
C ASP A 340 7.36 -17.15 -9.14
N HIS A 341 8.34 -16.25 -9.17
CA HIS A 341 9.57 -16.35 -8.40
C HIS A 341 9.96 -15.04 -7.72
N ILE A 342 9.83 -13.89 -8.40
CA ILE A 342 10.19 -12.58 -7.86
C ILE A 342 8.94 -11.77 -7.56
N THR A 343 8.91 -11.13 -6.40
CA THR A 343 7.86 -10.19 -6.03
C THR A 343 8.45 -8.83 -5.71
N ILE A 344 7.86 -7.78 -6.29
CA ILE A 344 8.13 -6.38 -5.98
C ILE A 344 6.94 -5.87 -5.20
N PHE A 345 7.14 -5.32 -3.99
CA PHE A 345 6.06 -4.79 -3.16
C PHE A 345 6.57 -3.82 -2.09
N GLY A 346 5.66 -3.11 -1.43
CA GLY A 346 5.93 -2.14 -0.36
C GLY A 346 4.87 -1.04 -0.33
N SER A 347 5.25 0.14 0.12
CA SER A 347 4.38 1.33 0.10
C SER A 347 4.37 2.03 -1.26
N PHE A 348 5.36 1.78 -2.11
CA PHE A 348 5.69 2.51 -3.33
C PHE A 348 4.60 2.40 -4.39
N ASN A 349 3.86 3.50 -4.63
CA ASN A 349 2.99 3.64 -5.77
C ASN A 349 3.80 3.76 -7.07
N PHE A 350 3.34 3.17 -8.17
CA PHE A 350 4.04 3.25 -9.46
C PHE A 350 3.81 4.62 -10.12
N SER A 351 4.36 5.68 -9.51
CA SER A 351 4.17 7.07 -9.91
C SER A 351 5.45 7.90 -9.73
N ASP A 352 5.54 9.01 -10.45
CA ASP A 352 6.68 9.94 -10.33
C ASP A 352 6.75 10.60 -8.95
N ASN A 353 5.61 10.91 -8.33
CA ASN A 353 5.60 11.48 -6.97
C ASN A 353 6.19 10.51 -5.96
N ALA A 354 5.84 9.21 -6.05
CA ALA A 354 6.42 8.18 -5.19
C ALA A 354 7.94 8.08 -5.38
N ALA A 355 8.41 8.18 -6.63
CA ALA A 355 9.83 8.02 -6.94
C ALA A 355 10.71 9.23 -6.58
N HIS A 356 10.16 10.45 -6.64
CA HIS A 356 10.98 11.66 -6.61
C HIS A 356 10.61 12.66 -5.50
N SER A 357 9.52 12.43 -4.77
CA SER A 357 9.02 13.42 -3.82
C SER A 357 8.63 12.84 -2.47
N ASN A 358 7.96 11.70 -2.44
CA ASN A 358 7.48 11.05 -1.21
C ASN A 358 8.59 10.29 -0.48
N ASP A 359 8.29 9.85 0.74
CA ASP A 359 9.08 8.87 1.47
C ASP A 359 8.40 7.50 1.36
N GLU A 360 9.00 6.55 0.64
CA GLU A 360 8.43 5.24 0.34
C GLU A 360 9.44 4.12 0.62
N ASN A 361 8.96 2.89 0.82
CA ASN A 361 9.80 1.71 0.83
C ASN A 361 9.41 0.73 -0.29
N LEU A 362 10.41 0.00 -0.78
CA LEU A 362 10.27 -1.01 -1.83
C LEU A 362 11.15 -2.21 -1.51
N LEU A 363 10.57 -3.39 -1.61
CA LEU A 363 11.28 -4.68 -1.56
C LEU A 363 11.18 -5.38 -2.93
N ILE A 364 12.29 -5.98 -3.37
CA ILE A 364 12.35 -6.93 -4.47
C ILE A 364 12.81 -8.26 -3.86
N VAL A 365 11.92 -9.23 -3.79
CA VAL A 365 12.13 -10.50 -3.08
C VAL A 365 12.13 -11.65 -4.08
N ASP A 366 13.24 -12.37 -4.14
CA ASP A 366 13.41 -13.56 -4.97
C ASP A 366 13.14 -14.81 -4.11
N ASN A 367 11.86 -15.21 -4.05
CA ASN A 367 11.37 -16.35 -3.27
C ASN A 367 10.08 -16.90 -3.88
N PRO A 368 10.05 -18.16 -4.33
CA PRO A 368 8.90 -18.74 -5.02
C PRO A 368 7.66 -18.90 -4.11
N GLU A 369 7.81 -19.13 -2.81
CA GLU A 369 6.67 -19.29 -1.92
C GLU A 369 5.98 -17.92 -1.66
N ILE A 370 6.77 -16.87 -1.50
CA ILE A 370 6.25 -15.49 -1.39
C ILE A 370 5.58 -15.09 -2.71
N ALA A 371 6.23 -15.35 -3.85
CA ALA A 371 5.67 -15.05 -5.16
C ALA A 371 4.35 -15.80 -5.42
N LYS A 372 4.28 -17.07 -5.04
CA LYS A 372 3.06 -17.89 -5.11
C LYS A 372 1.93 -17.33 -4.25
N ALA A 373 2.24 -16.85 -3.04
CA ALA A 373 1.23 -16.25 -2.18
C ALA A 373 0.66 -14.95 -2.81
N PHE A 374 1.52 -14.06 -3.32
CA PHE A 374 1.08 -12.86 -4.02
C PHE A 374 0.37 -13.18 -5.35
N LYS A 375 0.78 -14.25 -6.05
CA LYS A 375 0.05 -14.70 -7.26
C LYS A 375 -1.35 -15.21 -6.91
N THR A 376 -1.50 -15.89 -5.80
CA THR A 376 -2.83 -16.33 -5.29
C THR A 376 -3.71 -15.13 -4.95
N GLU A 377 -3.14 -14.11 -4.32
CA GLU A 377 -3.84 -12.86 -4.05
C GLU A 377 -4.21 -12.11 -5.34
N TYR A 378 -3.30 -12.06 -6.33
CA TYR A 378 -3.60 -11.53 -7.67
C TYR A 378 -4.80 -12.25 -8.29
N ASP A 379 -4.82 -13.58 -8.26
CA ASP A 379 -5.92 -14.38 -8.83
C ASP A 379 -7.25 -14.11 -8.12
N ARG A 380 -7.23 -13.93 -6.80
CA ARG A 380 -8.41 -13.58 -6.00
C ARG A 380 -8.95 -12.20 -6.39
N VAL A 381 -8.08 -11.19 -6.48
CA VAL A 381 -8.45 -9.81 -6.86
C VAL A 381 -8.92 -9.77 -8.31
N LEU A 382 -8.26 -10.49 -9.22
CA LEU A 382 -8.67 -10.61 -10.61
C LEU A 382 -10.05 -11.27 -10.76
N ALA A 383 -10.34 -12.30 -9.97
CA ALA A 383 -11.66 -12.93 -9.97
C ALA A 383 -12.77 -11.97 -9.55
N LEU A 384 -12.51 -11.11 -8.56
CA LEU A 384 -13.43 -10.03 -8.17
C LEU A 384 -13.55 -8.96 -9.27
N ALA A 385 -12.44 -8.57 -9.91
CA ALA A 385 -12.43 -7.61 -11.01
C ALA A 385 -13.27 -8.08 -12.20
N ARG A 386 -13.23 -9.38 -12.50
CA ARG A 386 -14.04 -10.00 -13.57
C ARG A 386 -15.51 -10.17 -13.20
N ASN A 387 -15.82 -10.33 -11.92
CA ASN A 387 -17.17 -10.54 -11.40
C ASN A 387 -17.41 -9.70 -10.15
N PRO A 388 -17.48 -8.37 -10.28
CA PRO A 388 -17.63 -7.50 -9.13
C PRO A 388 -18.98 -7.75 -8.42
N PRO A 389 -19.02 -7.65 -7.08
CA PRO A 389 -20.27 -7.78 -6.34
C PRO A 389 -21.23 -6.67 -6.75
N ALA A 390 -22.52 -7.01 -6.84
CA ALA A 390 -23.55 -6.01 -7.14
C ALA A 390 -23.55 -4.93 -6.05
N LYS A 391 -23.31 -3.67 -6.44
CA LYS A 391 -23.47 -2.54 -5.51
C LYS A 391 -24.94 -2.51 -5.09
N LYS A 392 -25.23 -2.71 -3.80
CA LYS A 392 -26.57 -2.44 -3.28
C LYS A 392 -26.84 -0.94 -3.46
N LYS A 393 -27.95 -0.63 -4.18
CA LYS A 393 -28.47 0.71 -4.31
C LYS A 393 -28.91 1.27 -2.95
#